data_9bc12d2023adee7355ba35e0f7fa7e26
#
_entry.id   9bc12d2023adee7355ba35e0f7fa7e26
#
_cell.length_a   1.000
_cell.length_b   1.000
_cell.length_c   1.000
_cell.angle_alpha   90.00
_cell.angle_beta   90.00
_cell.angle_gamma   90.00
#
_symmetry.space_group_name_H-M   'P 1'
#
loop_
_entity.id
_entity.type
_entity.pdbx_description
1 polymer ?
#
loop_
_entity_poly.entity_id
_entity_poly.type
_entity_poly.pdbx_seq_one_letter_code
_entity_poly.pdbx_strand_id
1 'polypeptide(L)'
;MLRESIVNWLQRIIFLCALALLIGCTTSQSKQARRVEKSGFLGDYSMLRPGGKGQALLYYENPEANWPTYKRIYLAPVAYYGGPDTYPKGFTRADLQELVNRFYYILYNALAEDYQMVDEPDPHTLGIQVALTSVGESSQTADSVSAVAPVIVNPIRNFAGSLSGETVFAGHASIEVKITDALTEILLYAAVDRRVGQRTMSSTTSRTADVEEIMWYWGDLARYRLCTLRGGEECIKPEQ
;
A
#
# COMPACT_ATOMS: atom_id res chain seq x y z
N MET A 1 28.58 38.08 33.65
CA MET A 1 27.86 36.91 34.17
C MET A 1 26.43 36.81 33.65
N LEU A 2 25.55 37.81 33.77
CA LEU A 2 24.16 37.70 33.26
C LEU A 2 24.04 37.53 31.74
N ARG A 3 24.91 38.17 30.95
CA ARG A 3 24.87 38.16 29.49
C ARG A 3 25.24 36.78 28.91
N GLU A 4 26.19 36.09 29.49
CA GLU A 4 26.59 34.73 29.04
C GLU A 4 25.55 33.66 29.40
N SER A 5 24.85 33.83 30.54
CA SER A 5 23.76 32.93 30.93
C SER A 5 22.56 33.03 29.99
N ILE A 6 22.23 34.22 29.50
CA ILE A 6 21.14 34.45 28.53
C ILE A 6 21.48 33.84 27.15
N VAL A 7 22.73 34.00 26.68
CA VAL A 7 23.18 33.46 25.40
C VAL A 7 23.14 31.91 25.42
N ASN A 8 23.60 31.29 26.49
CA ASN A 8 23.58 29.85 26.66
C ASN A 8 22.14 29.30 26.76
N TRP A 9 21.23 30.05 27.37
CA TRP A 9 19.81 29.66 27.47
C TRP A 9 19.11 29.76 26.11
N LEU A 10 19.37 30.82 25.32
CA LEU A 10 18.88 30.99 23.96
C LEU A 10 19.42 29.89 23.01
N GLN A 11 20.69 29.52 23.08
CA GLN A 11 21.27 28.45 22.29
C GLN A 11 20.61 27.07 22.60
N ARG A 12 20.32 26.80 23.86
CA ARG A 12 19.62 25.55 24.26
C ARG A 12 18.21 25.52 23.73
N ILE A 13 17.47 26.63 23.73
CA ILE A 13 16.12 26.71 23.16
C ILE A 13 16.16 26.49 21.64
N ILE A 14 17.08 27.15 20.93
CA ILE A 14 17.24 26.99 19.49
C ILE A 14 17.59 25.52 19.14
N PHE A 15 18.46 24.88 19.92
CA PHE A 15 18.83 23.48 19.72
C PHE A 15 17.66 22.52 19.98
N LEU A 16 16.85 22.77 21.02
CA LEU A 16 15.63 22.01 21.32
C LEU A 16 14.54 22.20 20.25
N CYS A 17 14.35 23.40 19.74
CA CYS A 17 13.43 23.68 18.64
C CYS A 17 13.88 23.02 17.32
N ALA A 18 15.19 23.03 17.04
CA ALA A 18 15.75 22.34 15.85
C ALA A 18 15.60 20.81 15.93
N LEU A 19 15.73 20.24 17.14
CA LEU A 19 15.53 18.80 17.34
C LEU A 19 14.06 18.38 17.23
N ALA A 20 13.13 19.24 17.62
CA ALA A 20 11.68 19.00 17.50
C ALA A 20 11.18 19.02 16.05
N LEU A 21 11.90 19.67 15.13
CA LEU A 21 11.56 19.74 13.71
C LEU A 21 11.98 18.48 12.91
N LEU A 22 12.76 17.57 13.53
CA LEU A 22 13.25 16.34 12.88
C LEU A 22 12.31 15.14 13.08
N ILE A 23 11.25 15.26 13.86
CA ILE A 23 10.22 14.21 14.02
C ILE A 23 9.15 14.45 12.93
N GLY A 24 9.58 14.36 11.68
CA GLY A 24 8.65 14.24 10.56
C GLY A 24 8.12 12.81 10.52
N CYS A 25 6.94 12.57 11.11
CA CYS A 25 6.19 11.34 10.85
C CYS A 25 5.92 11.27 9.34
N THR A 26 6.53 10.30 8.66
CA THR A 26 6.16 9.96 7.27
C THR A 26 4.83 9.22 7.32
N THR A 27 3.73 9.98 7.32
CA THR A 27 2.40 9.39 7.20
C THR A 27 2.20 8.93 5.76
N SER A 28 1.76 7.69 5.56
CA SER A 28 1.36 7.21 4.22
C SER A 28 0.26 8.11 3.67
N GLN A 29 0.47 8.60 2.46
CA GLN A 29 -0.42 9.58 1.82
C GLN A 29 -1.42 8.91 0.86
N SER A 30 -1.71 7.63 1.04
CA SER A 30 -2.67 6.89 0.23
C SER A 30 -3.94 6.57 1.02
N LYS A 31 -5.10 6.58 0.33
CA LYS A 31 -6.39 6.20 0.91
C LYS A 31 -6.96 4.98 0.22
N GLN A 32 -7.61 4.11 1.01
CA GLN A 32 -8.35 2.98 0.46
C GLN A 32 -9.55 3.49 -0.37
N ALA A 33 -9.71 2.96 -1.59
CA ALA A 33 -10.86 3.23 -2.43
C ALA A 33 -12.12 2.55 -1.85
N ARG A 34 -13.31 2.94 -2.34
CA ARG A 34 -14.57 2.35 -1.88
C ARG A 34 -14.97 1.09 -2.65
N ARG A 35 -14.44 0.90 -3.84
CA ARG A 35 -14.75 -0.21 -4.75
C ARG A 35 -13.49 -0.68 -5.43
N VAL A 36 -13.47 -1.97 -5.76
CA VAL A 36 -12.43 -2.60 -6.53
C VAL A 36 -13.05 -3.57 -7.53
N GLU A 37 -12.45 -3.65 -8.72
CA GLU A 37 -12.80 -4.63 -9.74
C GLU A 37 -12.02 -5.92 -9.47
N LYS A 38 -12.65 -7.05 -9.80
CA LYS A 38 -12.05 -8.38 -9.71
C LYS A 38 -11.36 -8.68 -11.04
N SER A 39 -10.07 -9.00 -11.01
CA SER A 39 -9.28 -9.20 -12.22
C SER A 39 -9.39 -10.61 -12.80
N GLY A 40 -9.79 -11.57 -12.00
CA GLY A 40 -9.76 -13.01 -12.34
C GLY A 40 -8.52 -13.73 -11.80
N PHE A 41 -7.53 -13.05 -11.22
CA PHE A 41 -6.31 -13.65 -10.69
C PHE A 41 -6.57 -14.69 -9.59
N LEU A 42 -7.50 -14.42 -8.68
CA LEU A 42 -7.85 -15.37 -7.62
C LEU A 42 -8.65 -16.58 -8.12
N GLY A 43 -9.25 -16.50 -9.32
CA GLY A 43 -10.14 -17.51 -9.86
C GLY A 43 -11.52 -17.49 -9.21
N ASP A 44 -11.64 -17.90 -7.95
CA ASP A 44 -12.87 -17.85 -7.17
C ASP A 44 -12.86 -16.71 -6.16
N TYR A 45 -13.93 -15.92 -6.14
CA TYR A 45 -14.13 -14.78 -5.25
C TYR A 45 -15.33 -14.99 -4.30
N SER A 46 -15.98 -16.15 -4.35
CA SER A 46 -17.22 -16.42 -3.59
C SER A 46 -16.98 -16.38 -2.08
N MET A 47 -15.77 -16.73 -1.64
CA MET A 47 -15.38 -16.78 -0.24
C MET A 47 -15.00 -15.40 0.34
N LEU A 48 -14.77 -14.39 -0.52
CA LEU A 48 -14.36 -13.08 -0.07
C LEU A 48 -15.50 -12.34 0.61
N ARG A 49 -15.19 -11.72 1.71
CA ARG A 49 -16.08 -10.84 2.49
C ARG A 49 -15.54 -9.42 2.57
N PRO A 50 -16.41 -8.40 2.74
CA PRO A 50 -15.96 -7.03 2.94
C PRO A 50 -15.05 -6.91 4.16
N GLY A 51 -13.97 -6.14 4.01
CA GLY A 51 -13.05 -5.85 5.09
C GLY A 51 -13.50 -4.66 5.95
N GLY A 52 -13.00 -4.62 7.19
CA GLY A 52 -13.15 -3.51 8.10
C GLY A 52 -11.98 -2.51 8.01
N LYS A 53 -11.96 -1.56 8.92
CA LYS A 53 -10.87 -0.56 9.00
C LYS A 53 -9.49 -1.23 9.18
N GLY A 54 -8.59 -0.96 8.27
CA GLY A 54 -7.22 -1.54 8.27
C GLY A 54 -7.14 -2.94 7.69
N GLN A 55 -8.17 -3.40 6.98
CA GLN A 55 -8.18 -4.63 6.19
C GLN A 55 -8.26 -4.26 4.70
N ALA A 56 -7.98 -5.22 3.82
CA ALA A 56 -8.26 -5.08 2.39
C ALA A 56 -9.76 -4.87 2.15
N LEU A 57 -10.14 -4.30 1.00
CA LEU A 57 -11.55 -4.08 0.65
C LEU A 57 -12.37 -5.37 0.66
N LEU A 58 -11.79 -6.43 0.14
CA LEU A 58 -12.35 -7.78 0.19
C LEU A 58 -11.26 -8.71 0.71
N TYR A 59 -11.62 -9.65 1.55
CA TYR A 59 -10.65 -10.64 2.03
C TYR A 59 -11.33 -11.96 2.42
N TYR A 60 -10.53 -13.01 2.41
CA TYR A 60 -10.81 -14.31 2.99
C TYR A 60 -9.66 -14.68 3.94
N GLU A 61 -9.98 -15.29 5.04
CA GLU A 61 -9.04 -15.86 6.00
C GLU A 61 -9.55 -17.24 6.40
N ASN A 62 -8.71 -18.25 6.24
CA ASN A 62 -9.06 -19.61 6.61
C ASN A 62 -9.06 -19.74 8.14
N PRO A 63 -10.20 -20.04 8.76
CA PRO A 63 -10.31 -20.14 10.22
C PRO A 63 -9.53 -21.33 10.81
N GLU A 64 -9.20 -22.33 9.99
CA GLU A 64 -8.44 -23.52 10.39
C GLU A 64 -6.93 -23.36 10.20
N ALA A 65 -6.47 -22.22 9.68
CA ALA A 65 -5.05 -21.97 9.44
C ALA A 65 -4.27 -21.86 10.77
N ASN A 66 -3.26 -22.70 10.92
CA ASN A 66 -2.35 -22.60 12.07
C ASN A 66 -1.17 -21.68 11.76
N TRP A 67 -1.43 -20.35 11.73
CA TRP A 67 -0.46 -19.32 11.36
C TRP A 67 0.87 -19.37 12.13
N PRO A 68 0.90 -19.67 13.45
CA PRO A 68 2.17 -19.74 14.20
C PRO A 68 3.15 -20.80 13.71
N THR A 69 2.70 -21.80 12.94
CA THR A 69 3.59 -22.84 12.41
C THR A 69 4.46 -22.36 11.25
N TYR A 70 4.01 -21.36 10.50
CA TYR A 70 4.71 -20.83 9.34
C TYR A 70 5.86 -19.92 9.76
N LYS A 71 7.07 -20.25 9.34
CA LYS A 71 8.30 -19.48 9.65
C LYS A 71 9.02 -19.02 8.38
N ARG A 72 8.60 -19.53 7.22
CA ARG A 72 9.23 -19.29 5.93
C ARG A 72 8.22 -18.73 4.95
N ILE A 73 8.72 -17.97 3.99
CA ILE A 73 7.92 -17.42 2.90
C ILE A 73 8.63 -17.72 1.58
N TYR A 74 7.90 -18.35 0.67
CA TYR A 74 8.17 -18.36 -0.75
C TYR A 74 7.34 -17.25 -1.40
N LEU A 75 7.99 -16.17 -1.82
CA LEU A 75 7.35 -15.06 -2.52
C LEU A 75 7.50 -15.25 -4.02
N ALA A 76 6.42 -15.55 -4.72
CA ALA A 76 6.42 -15.62 -6.17
C ALA A 76 6.68 -14.22 -6.80
N PRO A 77 7.28 -14.16 -8.00
CA PRO A 77 7.39 -12.89 -8.71
C PRO A 77 6.03 -12.19 -8.83
N VAL A 78 5.98 -10.89 -8.54
CA VAL A 78 4.77 -10.10 -8.68
C VAL A 78 4.41 -9.99 -10.16
N ALA A 79 3.16 -10.30 -10.51
CA ALA A 79 2.67 -10.22 -11.88
C ALA A 79 1.84 -8.95 -12.11
N TYR A 80 1.89 -8.37 -13.32
CA TYR A 80 0.86 -7.45 -13.77
C TYR A 80 -0.28 -8.26 -14.39
N TYR A 81 -1.48 -8.14 -13.82
CA TYR A 81 -2.67 -8.88 -14.22
C TYR A 81 -3.81 -7.94 -14.67
N GLY A 82 -3.45 -6.89 -15.37
CA GLY A 82 -4.37 -6.08 -16.16
C GLY A 82 -4.72 -6.80 -17.46
N GLY A 83 -5.88 -6.50 -18.04
CA GLY A 83 -6.33 -7.16 -19.28
C GLY A 83 -5.26 -7.12 -20.39
N PRO A 84 -5.22 -8.14 -21.27
CA PRO A 84 -4.12 -8.32 -22.23
C PRO A 84 -4.00 -7.19 -23.26
N ASP A 85 -5.06 -6.39 -23.47
CA ASP A 85 -5.11 -5.36 -24.52
C ASP A 85 -5.11 -3.92 -23.97
N THR A 86 -5.03 -3.74 -22.65
CA THR A 86 -5.14 -2.41 -22.04
C THR A 86 -3.99 -2.10 -21.11
N TYR A 87 -2.87 -1.64 -21.69
CA TYR A 87 -1.90 -0.92 -20.88
C TYR A 87 -2.54 0.36 -20.31
N PRO A 88 -2.35 0.65 -19.02
CA PRO A 88 -2.83 1.90 -18.45
C PRO A 88 -2.31 3.08 -19.26
N LYS A 89 -3.15 4.07 -19.48
CA LYS A 89 -2.78 5.25 -20.27
C LYS A 89 -1.48 5.87 -19.73
N GLY A 90 -0.50 6.01 -20.60
CA GLY A 90 0.80 6.59 -20.26
C GLY A 90 1.83 5.62 -19.66
N PHE A 91 1.53 4.32 -19.58
CA PHE A 91 2.48 3.29 -19.18
C PHE A 91 2.88 2.42 -20.36
N THR A 92 4.16 2.14 -20.47
CA THR A 92 4.70 1.13 -21.39
C THR A 92 4.79 -0.23 -20.67
N ARG A 93 5.05 -1.30 -21.44
CA ARG A 93 5.33 -2.62 -20.87
C ARG A 93 6.54 -2.60 -19.94
N ALA A 94 7.56 -1.80 -20.29
CA ALA A 94 8.76 -1.66 -19.48
C ALA A 94 8.47 -0.98 -18.15
N ASP A 95 7.63 0.07 -18.14
CA ASP A 95 7.21 0.76 -16.92
C ASP A 95 6.46 -0.20 -15.98
N LEU A 96 5.56 -1.03 -16.52
CA LEU A 96 4.83 -2.02 -15.72
C LEU A 96 5.75 -3.10 -15.17
N GLN A 97 6.75 -3.55 -15.96
CA GLN A 97 7.72 -4.53 -15.50
C GLN A 97 8.58 -3.95 -14.37
N GLU A 98 8.99 -2.69 -14.48
CA GLU A 98 9.72 -2.00 -13.42
C GLU A 98 8.88 -1.88 -12.15
N LEU A 99 7.60 -1.52 -12.27
CA LEU A 99 6.69 -1.43 -11.13
C LEU A 99 6.52 -2.77 -10.40
N VAL A 100 6.27 -3.87 -11.12
CA VAL A 100 6.10 -5.19 -10.47
C VAL A 100 7.41 -5.68 -9.84
N ASN A 101 8.56 -5.40 -10.47
CA ASN A 101 9.86 -5.71 -9.88
C ASN A 101 10.09 -4.92 -8.60
N ARG A 102 9.80 -3.62 -8.61
CA ARG A 102 9.91 -2.76 -7.43
C ARG A 102 8.98 -3.22 -6.32
N PHE A 103 7.74 -3.58 -6.65
CA PHE A 103 6.79 -4.08 -5.67
C PHE A 103 7.23 -5.42 -5.05
N TYR A 104 7.81 -6.32 -5.85
CA TYR A 104 8.43 -7.53 -5.34
C TYR A 104 9.50 -7.22 -4.28
N TYR A 105 10.43 -6.30 -4.55
CA TYR A 105 11.46 -5.91 -3.60
C TYR A 105 10.90 -5.27 -2.32
N ILE A 106 9.87 -4.45 -2.43
CA ILE A 106 9.20 -3.85 -1.27
C ILE A 106 8.61 -4.94 -0.39
N LEU A 107 7.86 -5.87 -0.97
CA LEU A 107 7.26 -6.99 -0.24
C LEU A 107 8.31 -7.91 0.37
N TYR A 108 9.34 -8.26 -0.42
CA TYR A 108 10.43 -9.12 0.05
C TYR A 108 11.12 -8.53 1.28
N ASN A 109 11.52 -7.26 1.22
CA ASN A 109 12.20 -6.61 2.33
C ASN A 109 11.30 -6.48 3.56
N ALA A 110 10.04 -6.09 3.39
CA ALA A 110 9.09 -5.97 4.49
C ALA A 110 8.85 -7.33 5.20
N LEU A 111 8.76 -8.41 4.44
CA LEU A 111 8.49 -9.75 4.97
C LEU A 111 9.75 -10.42 5.54
N ALA A 112 10.93 -10.12 4.99
CA ALA A 112 12.22 -10.64 5.46
C ALA A 112 12.59 -10.17 6.88
N GLU A 113 11.97 -9.11 7.38
CA GLU A 113 12.15 -8.65 8.76
C GLU A 113 11.66 -9.68 9.79
N ASP A 114 10.64 -10.47 9.45
CA ASP A 114 9.95 -11.37 10.38
C ASP A 114 9.96 -12.84 9.95
N TYR A 115 10.31 -13.13 8.69
CA TYR A 115 10.28 -14.47 8.11
C TYR A 115 11.58 -14.79 7.37
N GLN A 116 11.94 -16.07 7.35
CA GLN A 116 12.98 -16.56 6.46
C GLN A 116 12.43 -16.63 5.03
N MET A 117 13.00 -15.85 4.13
CA MET A 117 12.68 -15.95 2.71
C MET A 117 13.38 -17.16 2.09
N VAL A 118 12.65 -17.94 1.29
CA VAL A 118 13.16 -19.14 0.63
C VAL A 118 12.83 -19.13 -0.87
N ASP A 119 13.70 -19.76 -1.66
CA ASP A 119 13.53 -19.88 -3.11
C ASP A 119 12.72 -21.10 -3.52
N GLU A 120 12.64 -22.10 -2.63
CA GLU A 120 11.88 -23.33 -2.85
C GLU A 120 10.96 -23.62 -1.66
N PRO A 121 9.72 -24.09 -1.91
CA PRO A 121 8.79 -24.47 -0.85
C PRO A 121 9.31 -25.65 -0.04
N ASP A 122 9.18 -25.58 1.28
CA ASP A 122 9.41 -26.67 2.20
C ASP A 122 8.29 -26.70 3.29
N PRO A 123 8.27 -27.67 4.22
CA PRO A 123 7.28 -27.70 5.30
C PRO A 123 7.25 -26.39 6.08
N HIS A 124 6.05 -25.90 6.41
CA HIS A 124 5.81 -24.65 7.15
C HIS A 124 6.21 -23.36 6.38
N THR A 125 6.16 -23.42 5.06
CA THR A 125 6.36 -22.28 4.16
C THR A 125 5.02 -21.72 3.68
N LEU A 126 4.85 -20.42 3.78
CA LEU A 126 3.77 -19.69 3.11
C LEU A 126 4.13 -19.46 1.65
N GLY A 127 3.28 -19.85 0.73
CA GLY A 127 3.35 -19.46 -0.68
C GLY A 127 2.58 -18.16 -0.89
N ILE A 128 3.25 -17.07 -1.22
CA ILE A 128 2.61 -15.77 -1.45
C ILE A 128 2.67 -15.42 -2.93
N GLN A 129 1.52 -15.19 -3.53
CA GLN A 129 1.34 -14.72 -4.90
C GLN A 129 0.63 -13.36 -4.87
N VAL A 130 1.16 -12.39 -5.59
CA VAL A 130 0.61 -11.04 -5.67
C VAL A 130 0.50 -10.62 -7.13
N ALA A 131 -0.65 -10.07 -7.48
CA ALA A 131 -0.88 -9.45 -8.77
C ALA A 131 -1.20 -7.97 -8.62
N LEU A 132 -0.50 -7.13 -9.38
CA LEU A 132 -0.86 -5.75 -9.60
C LEU A 132 -1.93 -5.74 -10.72
N THR A 133 -3.18 -5.44 -10.38
CA THR A 133 -4.31 -5.62 -11.30
C THR A 133 -4.74 -4.34 -12.01
N SER A 134 -4.38 -3.19 -11.45
CA SER A 134 -4.62 -1.88 -12.05
C SER A 134 -3.61 -0.88 -11.53
N VAL A 135 -3.13 -0.01 -12.40
CA VAL A 135 -2.38 1.20 -12.05
C VAL A 135 -2.82 2.32 -12.98
N GLY A 136 -2.70 3.56 -12.55
CA GLY A 136 -3.03 4.69 -13.42
C GLY A 136 -3.23 5.99 -12.67
N GLU A 137 -3.61 7.00 -13.42
CA GLU A 137 -4.03 8.28 -12.91
C GLU A 137 -5.53 8.20 -12.55
N SER A 138 -5.93 8.49 -11.31
CA SER A 138 -7.34 8.56 -10.97
C SER A 138 -7.89 9.95 -11.22
N SER A 139 -8.92 10.05 -12.06
CA SER A 139 -9.75 11.24 -12.08
C SER A 139 -10.61 11.26 -10.81
N GLN A 140 -10.54 12.32 -10.02
CA GLN A 140 -11.35 12.48 -8.80
C GLN A 140 -12.86 12.32 -9.05
N THR A 141 -13.31 12.45 -10.29
CA THR A 141 -14.71 12.34 -10.68
C THR A 141 -15.23 10.91 -10.75
N ALA A 142 -14.38 9.91 -11.01
CA ALA A 142 -14.84 8.52 -11.14
C ALA A 142 -15.02 7.81 -9.79
N ASP A 143 -14.21 8.13 -8.80
CA ASP A 143 -14.24 7.48 -7.47
C ASP A 143 -15.18 8.19 -6.46
N SER A 144 -15.65 9.40 -6.76
CA SER A 144 -16.44 10.23 -5.83
C SER A 144 -17.96 10.20 -6.05
N VAL A 145 -18.46 9.56 -7.08
CA VAL A 145 -19.90 9.61 -7.47
C VAL A 145 -20.83 8.77 -6.59
N SER A 146 -20.43 8.33 -5.41
CA SER A 146 -21.33 7.60 -4.49
C SER A 146 -21.48 8.20 -3.10
N ALA A 147 -21.12 9.45 -2.89
CA ALA A 147 -21.45 10.15 -1.65
C ALA A 147 -22.46 11.25 -1.94
N VAL A 148 -23.72 10.98 -1.64
CA VAL A 148 -24.72 12.02 -1.34
C VAL A 148 -24.33 12.67 -0.03
N ALA A 149 -23.26 13.43 -0.04
CA ALA A 149 -22.99 14.46 0.93
C ALA A 149 -22.80 15.73 0.13
N PRO A 150 -23.37 16.88 0.53
CA PRO A 150 -23.09 18.13 -0.14
C PRO A 150 -21.57 18.35 -0.02
N VAL A 151 -20.87 18.16 -1.13
CA VAL A 151 -19.49 18.57 -1.24
C VAL A 151 -19.55 20.09 -1.13
N ILE A 152 -19.17 20.59 0.03
CA ILE A 152 -18.76 21.98 0.14
C ILE A 152 -17.45 22.06 -0.64
N VAL A 153 -17.60 22.21 -1.94
CA VAL A 153 -16.52 22.47 -2.86
C VAL A 153 -15.92 23.79 -2.40
N ASN A 154 -14.74 23.74 -1.83
CA ASN A 154 -14.03 24.99 -1.50
C ASN A 154 -13.67 25.66 -2.85
N PRO A 155 -14.39 26.72 -3.29
CA PRO A 155 -14.28 27.27 -4.64
C PRO A 155 -12.88 27.84 -4.91
N ILE A 156 -12.12 28.14 -3.87
CA ILE A 156 -10.76 28.70 -3.99
C ILE A 156 -9.74 27.66 -4.45
N ARG A 157 -9.88 26.39 -4.04
CA ARG A 157 -8.95 25.32 -4.48
C ARG A 157 -9.20 24.88 -5.92
N ASN A 158 -10.47 24.84 -6.35
CA ASN A 158 -10.82 24.51 -7.73
C ASN A 158 -10.47 25.63 -8.70
N PHE A 159 -10.50 26.88 -8.23
CA PHE A 159 -10.14 28.03 -9.05
C PHE A 159 -8.63 28.06 -9.39
N ALA A 160 -7.76 27.71 -8.43
CA ALA A 160 -6.32 27.65 -8.67
C ALA A 160 -5.93 26.50 -9.65
N GLY A 161 -6.59 25.34 -9.59
CA GLY A 161 -6.40 24.24 -10.53
C GLY A 161 -6.92 24.53 -11.93
N SER A 162 -8.00 25.30 -12.06
CA SER A 162 -8.56 25.71 -13.36
C SER A 162 -7.70 26.74 -14.09
N LEU A 163 -6.92 27.54 -13.36
CA LEU A 163 -6.06 28.55 -13.97
C LEU A 163 -4.74 27.97 -14.52
N SER A 164 -4.29 26.82 -14.03
CA SER A 164 -3.06 26.19 -14.50
C SER A 164 -3.29 25.20 -15.65
N GLY A 165 -4.52 24.86 -15.97
CA GLY A 165 -4.84 23.87 -17.02
C GLY A 165 -4.35 22.44 -16.70
N GLU A 166 -3.71 22.22 -15.54
CA GLU A 166 -3.28 20.94 -15.08
C GLU A 166 -4.42 20.24 -14.34
N THR A 167 -5.01 19.26 -14.98
CA THR A 167 -5.86 18.28 -14.29
C THR A 167 -4.97 17.49 -13.33
N VAL A 168 -5.20 17.77 -12.07
CA VAL A 168 -4.44 17.21 -10.99
C VAL A 168 -4.92 15.77 -10.76
N PHE A 169 -4.21 14.75 -11.27
CA PHE A 169 -4.50 13.32 -11.10
C PHE A 169 -3.70 12.77 -9.92
N ALA A 170 -4.34 12.03 -9.03
CA ALA A 170 -3.67 11.20 -8.04
C ALA A 170 -3.43 9.81 -8.63
N GLY A 171 -2.28 9.20 -8.38
CA GLY A 171 -2.03 7.83 -8.79
C GLY A 171 -2.97 6.86 -8.07
N HIS A 172 -3.35 5.76 -8.70
CA HIS A 172 -4.06 4.68 -8.05
C HIS A 172 -3.43 3.34 -8.39
N ALA A 173 -3.63 2.37 -7.52
CA ALA A 173 -3.25 0.98 -7.77
C ALA A 173 -4.27 0.02 -7.14
N SER A 174 -4.40 -1.16 -7.74
CA SER A 174 -5.19 -2.27 -7.22
C SER A 174 -4.35 -3.54 -7.19
N ILE A 175 -4.54 -4.36 -6.17
CA ILE A 175 -3.86 -5.65 -6.02
C ILE A 175 -4.83 -6.77 -5.71
N GLU A 176 -4.43 -7.98 -6.09
CA GLU A 176 -4.97 -9.23 -5.60
C GLU A 176 -3.86 -10.06 -4.98
N VAL A 177 -4.13 -10.66 -3.83
CA VAL A 177 -3.17 -11.45 -3.05
C VAL A 177 -3.75 -12.81 -2.76
N LYS A 178 -2.92 -13.85 -2.92
CA LYS A 178 -3.22 -15.23 -2.56
C LYS A 178 -2.09 -15.76 -1.68
N ILE A 179 -2.43 -16.28 -0.49
CA ILE A 179 -1.50 -16.93 0.41
C ILE A 179 -1.98 -18.37 0.61
N THR A 180 -1.10 -19.32 0.36
CA THR A 180 -1.35 -20.75 0.52
C THR A 180 -0.32 -21.37 1.45
N ASP A 181 -0.62 -22.55 1.99
CA ASP A 181 0.44 -23.47 2.38
C ASP A 181 1.19 -23.88 1.11
N ALA A 182 2.51 -23.69 1.09
CA ALA A 182 3.28 -23.80 -0.14
C ALA A 182 3.43 -25.23 -0.67
N LEU A 183 3.20 -26.26 0.17
CA LEU A 183 3.28 -27.66 -0.24
C LEU A 183 1.91 -28.24 -0.59
N THR A 184 0.89 -27.91 0.19
CA THR A 184 -0.47 -28.48 0.02
C THR A 184 -1.36 -27.65 -0.88
N GLU A 185 -0.93 -26.41 -1.20
CA GLU A 185 -1.68 -25.42 -1.96
C GLU A 185 -3.02 -25.01 -1.29
N ILE A 186 -3.27 -25.43 -0.04
CA ILE A 186 -4.46 -25.02 0.71
C ILE A 186 -4.46 -23.51 0.86
N LEU A 187 -5.57 -22.88 0.48
CA LEU A 187 -5.74 -21.44 0.60
C LEU A 187 -5.87 -21.05 2.07
N LEU A 188 -4.98 -20.18 2.52
CA LEU A 188 -4.95 -19.65 3.90
C LEU A 188 -5.51 -18.22 3.95
N TYR A 189 -5.23 -17.40 2.94
CA TYR A 189 -5.69 -16.03 2.86
C TYR A 189 -5.83 -15.59 1.41
N ALA A 190 -6.83 -14.77 1.12
CA ALA A 190 -6.95 -14.06 -0.14
C ALA A 190 -7.43 -12.63 0.10
N ALA A 191 -6.99 -11.71 -0.73
CA ALA A 191 -7.41 -10.31 -0.60
C ALA A 191 -7.47 -9.60 -1.95
N VAL A 192 -8.36 -8.62 -2.02
CA VAL A 192 -8.45 -7.65 -3.12
C VAL A 192 -8.48 -6.27 -2.49
N ASP A 193 -7.57 -5.40 -2.89
CA ASP A 193 -7.49 -4.04 -2.38
C ASP A 193 -7.23 -3.02 -3.49
N ARG A 194 -7.68 -1.79 -3.26
CA ARG A 194 -7.43 -0.65 -4.13
C ARG A 194 -7.16 0.58 -3.29
N ARG A 195 -6.13 1.29 -3.66
CA ARG A 195 -5.77 2.56 -3.02
C ARG A 195 -5.60 3.67 -4.04
N VAL A 196 -5.80 4.89 -3.58
CA VAL A 196 -5.60 6.12 -4.34
C VAL A 196 -4.61 6.97 -3.56
N GLY A 197 -3.57 7.45 -4.24
CA GLY A 197 -2.58 8.36 -3.66
C GLY A 197 -3.24 9.65 -3.21
N GLN A 198 -2.70 10.26 -2.16
CA GLN A 198 -3.07 11.62 -1.76
C GLN A 198 -1.99 12.57 -2.27
N ARG A 199 -2.43 13.66 -2.86
CA ARG A 199 -1.51 14.67 -3.36
C ARG A 199 -0.77 15.37 -2.26
N THR A 200 0.54 15.39 -2.41
CA THR A 200 1.41 16.37 -1.78
C THR A 200 2.02 17.26 -2.84
N MET A 201 2.45 18.45 -2.44
CA MET A 201 3.18 19.36 -3.34
C MET A 201 4.51 18.75 -3.84
N SER A 202 4.99 17.67 -3.21
CA SER A 202 6.20 16.94 -3.61
C SER A 202 5.94 15.83 -4.64
N SER A 203 4.69 15.41 -4.85
CA SER A 203 4.33 14.34 -5.81
C SER A 203 4.31 14.79 -7.28
N THR A 204 4.71 16.02 -7.58
CA THR A 204 4.69 16.57 -8.94
C THR A 204 5.80 16.04 -9.86
N THR A 205 6.72 15.22 -9.36
CA THR A 205 7.95 14.85 -10.07
C THR A 205 7.90 13.51 -10.80
N SER A 206 6.99 12.57 -10.44
CA SER A 206 6.95 11.26 -11.08
C SER A 206 5.53 10.70 -11.12
N ARG A 207 5.14 10.15 -12.26
CA ARG A 207 3.87 9.46 -12.49
C ARG A 207 3.72 8.19 -11.65
N THR A 208 4.84 7.61 -11.22
CA THR A 208 4.93 6.36 -10.44
C THR A 208 5.05 6.60 -8.94
N ALA A 209 5.38 7.82 -8.48
CA ALA A 209 5.62 8.09 -7.08
C ALA A 209 4.42 7.75 -6.16
N ASP A 210 3.20 8.13 -6.57
CA ASP A 210 1.98 7.81 -5.82
C ASP A 210 1.72 6.28 -5.77
N VAL A 211 2.03 5.59 -6.87
CA VAL A 211 1.89 4.13 -6.96
C VAL A 211 2.91 3.43 -6.06
N GLU A 212 4.15 3.92 -6.03
CA GLU A 212 5.18 3.39 -5.14
C GLU A 212 4.84 3.59 -3.67
N GLU A 213 4.30 4.75 -3.30
CA GLU A 213 3.83 5.01 -1.94
C GLU A 213 2.72 4.05 -1.52
N ILE A 214 1.79 3.74 -2.42
CA ILE A 214 0.77 2.71 -2.22
C ILE A 214 1.42 1.33 -2.01
N MET A 215 2.46 0.98 -2.78
CA MET A 215 3.17 -0.29 -2.65
C MET A 215 3.89 -0.41 -1.29
N TRP A 216 4.53 0.65 -0.81
CA TRP A 216 5.13 0.69 0.52
C TRP A 216 4.09 0.44 1.62
N TYR A 217 2.96 1.13 1.54
CA TYR A 217 1.85 0.89 2.47
C TYR A 217 1.40 -0.57 2.47
N TRP A 218 1.28 -1.21 1.30
CA TRP A 218 0.90 -2.63 1.21
C TRP A 218 1.99 -3.56 1.74
N GLY A 219 3.26 -3.24 1.60
CA GLY A 219 4.37 -3.96 2.22
C GLY A 219 4.26 -3.97 3.75
N ASP A 220 4.08 -2.80 4.33
CA ASP A 220 3.90 -2.65 5.78
C ASP A 220 2.61 -3.32 6.26
N LEU A 221 1.52 -3.22 5.49
CA LEU A 221 0.25 -3.87 5.81
C LEU A 221 0.38 -5.40 5.78
N ALA A 222 1.10 -5.96 4.82
CA ALA A 222 1.35 -7.40 4.73
C ALA A 222 2.13 -7.89 5.95
N ARG A 223 3.20 -7.21 6.33
CA ARG A 223 3.98 -7.49 7.54
C ARG A 223 3.10 -7.42 8.79
N TYR A 224 2.37 -6.34 8.97
CA TYR A 224 1.44 -6.16 10.09
C TYR A 224 0.41 -7.28 10.19
N ARG A 225 -0.23 -7.64 9.06
CA ARG A 225 -1.27 -8.68 9.04
C ARG A 225 -0.71 -10.05 9.38
N LEU A 226 0.41 -10.44 8.79
CA LEU A 226 1.06 -11.72 9.10
C LEU A 226 1.57 -11.76 10.55
N CYS A 227 2.09 -10.66 11.09
CA CYS A 227 2.42 -10.54 12.51
C CYS A 227 1.18 -10.80 13.39
N THR A 228 0.06 -10.15 13.09
CA THR A 228 -1.20 -10.30 13.86
C THR A 228 -1.75 -11.73 13.76
N LEU A 229 -1.75 -12.32 12.57
CA LEU A 229 -2.24 -13.68 12.33
C LEU A 229 -1.44 -14.74 13.09
N ARG A 230 -0.13 -14.57 13.21
CA ARG A 230 0.71 -15.50 14.01
C ARG A 230 0.65 -15.25 15.52
N GLY A 231 -0.15 -14.28 16.00
CA GLY A 231 -0.28 -13.94 17.41
C GLY A 231 0.88 -13.10 17.97
N GLY A 232 1.54 -12.29 17.12
CA GLY A 232 2.60 -11.39 17.58
C GLY A 232 2.04 -10.27 18.47
N GLU A 233 2.81 -9.88 19.51
CA GLU A 233 2.39 -8.86 20.48
C GLU A 233 2.75 -7.43 20.02
N GLU A 234 3.86 -7.27 19.29
CA GLU A 234 4.40 -5.96 18.87
C GLU A 234 4.23 -5.73 17.36
N CYS A 235 3.00 -5.90 16.85
CA CYS A 235 2.72 -5.72 15.43
C CYS A 235 2.53 -4.23 15.09
N ILE A 236 3.43 -3.68 14.29
CA ILE A 236 3.39 -2.27 13.89
C ILE A 236 2.36 -2.08 12.78
N LYS A 237 1.27 -1.38 13.10
CA LYS A 237 0.22 -1.06 12.14
C LYS A 237 0.64 0.12 11.27
N PRO A 238 0.56 0.03 9.91
CA PRO A 238 0.82 1.17 9.06
C PRO A 238 -0.22 2.29 9.27
N GLU A 239 0.25 3.52 9.22
CA GLU A 239 -0.63 4.70 9.25
C GLU A 239 -1.40 4.82 7.92
N GLN A 240 -2.66 5.29 8.03
CA GLN A 240 -3.58 5.49 6.89
C GLN A 240 -3.75 6.96 6.58
#